data_7629160f2e89301d42ab4669273854b1
#
_entry.id   7629160f2e89301d42ab4669273854b1
#
_cell.length_a   1.000
_cell.length_b   1.000
_cell.length_c   1.000
_cell.angle_alpha   90.00
_cell.angle_beta   90.00
_cell.angle_gamma   90.00
#
_symmetry.space_group_name_H-M   'P 1'
#
loop_
_entity.id
_entity.type
_entity.pdbx_description
1 polymer ?
#
loop_
_entity_poly.entity_id
_entity_poly.type
_entity_poly.pdbx_seq_one_letter_code
_entity_poly.pdbx_strand_id
1 'polypeptide(L)'
;MQDDLLWVYEGLTNYLGTVLTARSGLLTPEQSRDDLALTAAALDHTPGRTWRNLQDTADAAPQLYFAPQAWHSWRRGVDFYEEDTLNWLWVDVIIRQRSKGTKTIDDFCHLFHGAPSTGPILKTYTFDDVVNTLSQVVPYDWRGFWTERLTNHGAGAPLEGIEGSGWKLVYDEFPSEMNRGGESNWHFVDVAYSVGLELREDGTITDTIEGMPAAVAGIGPGMKLIAVNGRQYSPEVLRDALKAGKGSTTPLELLVENTDYYKTYKLDYHGGEHYPHLVRDESKPDLLTEIYKAK
;
A
#
# COMPACT_ATOMS: atom_id res chain seq x y z
N MET A 1 18.77 19.57 -0.84
CA MET A 1 18.39 18.34 -1.53
C MET A 1 17.15 18.67 -2.33
N GLN A 2 17.04 18.26 -3.56
CA GLN A 2 15.81 18.40 -4.34
C GLN A 2 15.04 17.09 -4.18
N ASP A 3 13.83 17.16 -3.64
CA ASP A 3 13.05 15.99 -3.27
C ASP A 3 11.97 15.66 -4.33
N ASP A 4 11.87 16.44 -5.40
CA ASP A 4 10.92 16.31 -6.51
C ASP A 4 11.01 14.99 -7.28
N LEU A 5 12.10 14.26 -7.16
CA LEU A 5 12.33 12.96 -7.80
C LEU A 5 12.45 11.79 -6.80
N LEU A 6 11.90 11.91 -5.59
CA LEU A 6 11.88 10.81 -4.62
C LEU A 6 11.12 9.58 -5.12
N TRP A 7 10.16 9.77 -6.00
CA TRP A 7 9.46 8.69 -6.69
C TRP A 7 10.40 7.79 -7.54
N VAL A 8 11.56 8.32 -7.97
CA VAL A 8 12.62 7.52 -8.60
C VAL A 8 13.55 6.93 -7.54
N TYR A 9 14.11 7.80 -6.67
CA TYR A 9 15.13 7.37 -5.72
C TYR A 9 14.56 6.36 -4.70
N GLU A 10 13.45 6.68 -4.07
CA GLU A 10 12.82 5.83 -3.07
C GLU A 10 11.84 4.83 -3.70
N GLY A 11 10.98 5.28 -4.62
CA GLY A 11 9.96 4.43 -5.21
C GLY A 11 10.53 3.27 -6.03
N LEU A 12 11.50 3.54 -6.93
CA LEU A 12 12.18 2.48 -7.68
C LEU A 12 12.99 1.58 -6.75
N THR A 13 13.65 2.14 -5.74
CA THR A 13 14.42 1.36 -4.76
C THR A 13 13.50 0.41 -3.99
N ASN A 14 12.33 0.90 -3.56
CA ASN A 14 11.34 0.09 -2.86
C ASN A 14 10.79 -1.04 -3.75
N TYR A 15 10.42 -0.71 -5.00
CA TYR A 15 10.01 -1.71 -5.99
C TYR A 15 11.09 -2.78 -6.23
N LEU A 16 12.34 -2.36 -6.42
CA LEU A 16 13.44 -3.30 -6.61
C LEU A 16 13.71 -4.13 -5.35
N GLY A 17 13.54 -3.55 -4.16
CA GLY A 17 13.60 -4.27 -2.89
C GLY A 17 12.60 -5.43 -2.86
N THR A 18 11.34 -5.18 -3.18
CA THR A 18 10.28 -6.20 -3.29
C THR A 18 10.65 -7.29 -4.32
N VAL A 19 11.04 -6.88 -5.53
CA VAL A 19 11.41 -7.82 -6.61
C VAL A 19 12.62 -8.67 -6.24
N LEU A 20 13.66 -8.05 -5.69
CA LEU A 20 14.91 -8.75 -5.34
C LEU A 20 14.71 -9.69 -4.14
N THR A 21 13.86 -9.32 -3.18
CA THR A 21 13.47 -10.18 -2.07
C THR A 21 12.79 -11.45 -2.57
N ALA A 22 11.86 -11.32 -3.52
CA ALA A 22 11.22 -12.46 -4.16
C ALA A 22 12.23 -13.32 -4.96
N ARG A 23 13.04 -12.69 -5.81
CA ARG A 23 14.03 -13.38 -6.68
C ARG A 23 15.12 -14.09 -5.89
N SER A 24 15.48 -13.59 -4.72
CA SER A 24 16.50 -14.21 -3.85
C SER A 24 15.97 -15.39 -3.02
N GLY A 25 14.64 -15.56 -2.95
CA GLY A 25 13.99 -16.59 -2.14
C GLY A 25 13.95 -16.25 -0.64
N LEU A 26 14.19 -14.99 -0.25
CA LEU A 26 13.98 -14.53 1.14
C LEU A 26 12.50 -14.59 1.53
N LEU A 27 11.60 -14.30 0.60
CA LEU A 27 10.18 -14.57 0.68
C LEU A 27 9.79 -15.62 -0.36
N THR A 28 8.82 -16.45 -0.02
CA THR A 28 8.19 -17.32 -1.01
C THR A 28 7.41 -16.51 -2.05
N PRO A 29 7.10 -17.04 -3.22
CA PRO A 29 6.25 -16.36 -4.20
C PRO A 29 4.88 -15.96 -3.65
N GLU A 30 4.31 -16.74 -2.72
CA GLU A 30 3.06 -16.44 -2.05
C GLU A 30 3.22 -15.25 -1.10
N GLN A 31 4.20 -15.30 -0.20
CA GLN A 31 4.51 -14.20 0.72
C GLN A 31 4.80 -12.90 -0.02
N SER A 32 5.50 -12.95 -1.15
CA SER A 32 5.76 -11.75 -1.97
C SER A 32 4.49 -11.17 -2.61
N ARG A 33 3.53 -12.03 -2.98
CA ARG A 33 2.22 -11.56 -3.45
C ARG A 33 1.36 -11.01 -2.32
N ASP A 34 1.41 -11.62 -1.15
CA ASP A 34 0.70 -11.13 0.03
C ASP A 34 1.22 -9.75 0.48
N ASP A 35 2.54 -9.54 0.46
CA ASP A 35 3.18 -8.25 0.74
C ASP A 35 2.71 -7.17 -0.24
N LEU A 36 2.69 -7.50 -1.54
CA LEU A 36 2.16 -6.60 -2.57
C LEU A 36 0.66 -6.33 -2.40
N ALA A 37 -0.13 -7.34 -1.95
CA ALA A 37 -1.54 -7.17 -1.66
C ALA A 37 -1.78 -6.20 -0.49
N LEU A 38 -0.98 -6.29 0.57
CA LEU A 38 -1.03 -5.37 1.72
C LEU A 38 -0.71 -3.94 1.29
N THR A 39 0.37 -3.75 0.51
CA THR A 39 0.74 -2.44 -0.05
C THR A 39 -0.39 -1.84 -0.90
N ALA A 40 -0.95 -2.64 -1.81
CA ALA A 40 -2.04 -2.20 -2.68
C ALA A 40 -3.31 -1.85 -1.91
N ALA A 41 -3.68 -2.67 -0.91
CA ALA A 41 -4.87 -2.44 -0.10
C ALA A 41 -4.75 -1.20 0.81
N ALA A 42 -3.58 -0.96 1.39
CA ALA A 42 -3.32 0.23 2.18
C ALA A 42 -3.53 1.50 1.34
N LEU A 43 -2.97 1.53 0.13
CA LEU A 43 -3.14 2.66 -0.79
C LEU A 43 -4.58 2.79 -1.32
N ASP A 44 -5.29 1.69 -1.55
CA ASP A 44 -6.69 1.69 -1.98
C ASP A 44 -7.61 2.29 -0.92
N HIS A 45 -7.20 2.21 0.35
CA HIS A 45 -7.89 2.77 1.51
C HIS A 45 -7.23 4.06 2.04
N THR A 46 -6.47 4.78 1.19
CA THR A 46 -5.85 6.07 1.53
C THR A 46 -6.65 7.24 0.91
N PRO A 47 -7.71 7.74 1.58
CA PRO A 47 -8.55 8.82 1.05
C PRO A 47 -7.79 10.14 0.86
N GLY A 48 -6.64 10.32 1.48
CA GLY A 48 -5.75 11.45 1.28
C GLY A 48 -5.33 11.68 -0.17
N ARG A 49 -5.36 10.64 -1.01
CA ARG A 49 -5.11 10.73 -2.45
C ARG A 49 -6.10 11.64 -3.19
N THR A 50 -7.27 11.87 -2.63
CA THR A 50 -8.29 12.74 -3.25
C THR A 50 -7.97 14.23 -3.19
N TRP A 51 -7.06 14.65 -2.30
CA TRP A 51 -6.71 16.05 -2.14
C TRP A 51 -5.21 16.34 -2.23
N ARG A 52 -4.35 15.34 -2.03
CA ARG A 52 -2.91 15.43 -2.15
C ARG A 52 -2.40 14.46 -3.20
N ASN A 53 -1.76 14.95 -4.26
CA ASN A 53 -1.14 14.12 -5.27
C ASN A 53 0.21 13.55 -4.80
N LEU A 54 0.78 12.64 -5.59
CA LEU A 54 2.02 11.96 -5.24
C LEU A 54 3.23 12.91 -5.25
N GLN A 55 3.30 13.85 -6.20
CA GLN A 55 4.36 14.85 -6.26
C GLN A 55 4.40 15.71 -5.00
N ASP A 56 3.22 16.12 -4.47
CA ASP A 56 3.16 16.89 -3.23
C ASP A 56 3.74 16.13 -2.04
N THR A 57 3.64 14.79 -2.00
CA THR A 57 4.25 13.98 -0.94
C THR A 57 5.78 13.98 -1.03
N ALA A 58 6.31 13.96 -2.25
CA ALA A 58 7.75 14.06 -2.48
C ALA A 58 8.28 15.45 -2.10
N ASP A 59 7.65 16.52 -2.60
CA ASP A 59 8.07 17.91 -2.35
C ASP A 59 7.96 18.30 -0.87
N ALA A 60 7.01 17.71 -0.15
CA ALA A 60 6.79 17.94 1.28
C ALA A 60 7.53 16.95 2.21
N ALA A 61 8.30 16.01 1.67
CA ALA A 61 8.99 14.96 2.45
C ALA A 61 9.77 15.50 3.67
N PRO A 62 10.52 16.61 3.61
CA PRO A 62 11.25 17.15 4.75
C PRO A 62 10.37 17.47 5.97
N GLN A 63 9.10 17.83 5.73
CA GLN A 63 8.13 18.12 6.78
C GLN A 63 7.31 16.89 7.17
N LEU A 64 6.91 16.07 6.20
CA LEU A 64 6.01 14.94 6.41
C LEU A 64 6.68 13.74 7.03
N TYR A 65 7.97 13.56 6.81
CA TYR A 65 8.74 12.44 7.35
C TYR A 65 8.70 12.35 8.89
N PHE A 66 8.60 13.48 9.55
CA PHE A 66 8.50 13.58 11.01
C PHE A 66 7.10 13.95 11.51
N ALA A 67 6.10 13.92 10.64
CA ALA A 67 4.73 14.20 11.03
C ALA A 67 4.18 13.13 11.98
N PRO A 68 3.25 13.48 12.91
CA PRO A 68 2.58 12.48 13.75
C PRO A 68 1.91 11.39 12.93
N GLN A 69 1.88 10.17 13.43
CA GLN A 69 1.28 9.03 12.72
C GLN A 69 -0.25 9.11 12.61
N ALA A 70 -0.91 9.79 13.55
CA ALA A 70 -2.37 9.93 13.55
C ALA A 70 -2.90 10.50 12.22
N TRP A 71 -3.98 9.91 11.70
CA TRP A 71 -4.61 10.30 10.44
C TRP A 71 -3.70 10.13 9.21
N HIS A 72 -2.82 9.13 9.20
CA HIS A 72 -1.87 8.96 8.11
C HIS A 72 -2.58 8.67 6.77
N SER A 73 -3.66 7.89 6.76
CA SER A 73 -4.45 7.61 5.56
C SER A 73 -5.09 8.88 4.98
N TRP A 74 -5.51 9.81 5.82
CA TRP A 74 -6.07 11.11 5.39
C TRP A 74 -5.00 12.11 5.00
N ARG A 75 -3.92 12.24 5.79
CA ARG A 75 -2.88 13.25 5.56
C ARG A 75 -2.02 12.92 4.36
N ARG A 76 -1.82 11.64 4.10
CA ARG A 76 -0.90 11.17 3.09
C ARG A 76 0.50 11.75 3.29
N GLY A 77 1.47 10.93 3.60
CA GLY A 77 2.82 11.38 4.00
C GLY A 77 3.88 11.10 2.96
N VAL A 78 4.54 9.95 3.09
CA VAL A 78 5.70 9.52 2.30
C VAL A 78 5.32 8.46 1.26
N ASP A 79 4.16 8.56 0.68
CA ASP A 79 3.56 7.56 -0.21
C ASP A 79 4.37 7.30 -1.49
N PHE A 80 5.38 8.12 -1.77
CA PHE A 80 6.35 7.87 -2.85
C PHE A 80 7.18 6.60 -2.66
N TYR A 81 7.11 5.93 -1.49
CA TYR A 81 7.62 4.56 -1.31
C TYR A 81 6.62 3.53 -1.87
N GLU A 82 5.45 3.48 -1.27
CA GLU A 82 4.47 2.42 -1.54
C GLU A 82 3.75 2.62 -2.87
N GLU A 83 3.28 3.84 -3.15
CA GLU A 83 2.55 4.12 -4.40
C GLU A 83 3.45 3.96 -5.62
N ASP A 84 4.71 4.38 -5.50
CA ASP A 84 5.64 4.21 -6.61
C ASP A 84 6.14 2.77 -6.73
N THR A 85 6.06 1.93 -5.71
CA THR A 85 6.19 0.47 -5.89
C THR A 85 5.16 -0.04 -6.90
N LEU A 86 3.91 0.39 -6.81
CA LEU A 86 2.86 0.01 -7.77
C LEU A 86 3.07 0.66 -9.15
N ASN A 87 3.49 1.92 -9.19
CA ASN A 87 3.77 2.63 -10.44
C ASN A 87 4.96 1.99 -11.19
N TRP A 88 6.05 1.64 -10.50
CA TRP A 88 7.19 0.97 -11.10
C TRP A 88 6.89 -0.48 -11.49
N LEU A 89 6.01 -1.18 -10.76
CA LEU A 89 5.46 -2.46 -11.22
C LEU A 89 4.76 -2.28 -12.56
N TRP A 90 3.94 -1.22 -12.71
CA TRP A 90 3.28 -0.98 -13.98
C TRP A 90 4.27 -0.63 -15.09
N VAL A 91 5.32 0.13 -14.81
CA VAL A 91 6.41 0.37 -15.76
C VAL A 91 7.03 -0.96 -16.24
N ASP A 92 7.37 -1.88 -15.34
CA ASP A 92 7.95 -3.19 -15.73
C ASP A 92 6.95 -4.01 -16.56
N VAL A 93 5.67 -4.01 -16.19
CA VAL A 93 4.60 -4.67 -16.96
C VAL A 93 4.48 -4.09 -18.37
N ILE A 94 4.47 -2.75 -18.52
CA ILE A 94 4.42 -2.08 -19.84
C ILE A 94 5.65 -2.47 -20.68
N ILE A 95 6.84 -2.43 -20.09
CA ILE A 95 8.08 -2.82 -20.78
C ILE A 95 7.97 -4.26 -21.32
N ARG A 96 7.55 -5.21 -20.47
CA ARG A 96 7.39 -6.62 -20.86
C ARG A 96 6.33 -6.81 -21.94
N GLN A 97 5.18 -6.18 -21.80
CA GLN A 97 4.10 -6.27 -22.79
C GLN A 97 4.54 -5.71 -24.15
N ARG A 98 5.15 -4.53 -24.17
CA ARG A 98 5.57 -3.86 -25.41
C ARG A 98 6.76 -4.53 -26.09
N SER A 99 7.66 -5.11 -25.33
CA SER A 99 8.81 -5.84 -25.84
C SER A 99 8.52 -7.34 -26.12
N LYS A 100 7.30 -7.81 -25.84
CA LYS A 100 6.93 -9.24 -25.87
C LYS A 100 7.86 -10.09 -24.98
N GLY A 101 8.19 -9.58 -23.80
CA GLY A 101 9.02 -10.25 -22.82
C GLY A 101 10.53 -10.20 -23.07
N THR A 102 11.01 -9.51 -24.11
CA THR A 102 12.46 -9.43 -24.42
C THR A 102 13.19 -8.37 -23.61
N LYS A 103 12.47 -7.44 -22.97
CA LYS A 103 12.97 -6.37 -22.11
C LYS A 103 12.24 -6.36 -20.77
N THR A 104 12.90 -5.85 -19.75
CA THR A 104 12.40 -5.76 -18.37
C THR A 104 12.88 -4.47 -17.72
N ILE A 105 12.45 -4.21 -16.47
CA ILE A 105 12.97 -3.09 -15.67
C ILE A 105 14.49 -3.16 -15.49
N ASP A 106 15.10 -4.36 -15.54
CA ASP A 106 16.54 -4.51 -15.41
C ASP A 106 17.28 -3.83 -16.56
N ASP A 107 16.70 -3.80 -17.79
CA ASP A 107 17.27 -3.05 -18.93
C ASP A 107 17.27 -1.54 -18.66
N PHE A 108 16.21 -1.01 -18.05
CA PHE A 108 16.18 0.38 -17.59
C PHE A 108 17.25 0.64 -16.54
N CYS A 109 17.32 -0.19 -15.51
CA CYS A 109 18.31 -0.04 -14.44
C CYS A 109 19.75 -0.10 -15.00
N HIS A 110 20.00 -0.97 -15.96
CA HIS A 110 21.31 -1.10 -16.60
C HIS A 110 21.72 0.18 -17.35
N LEU A 111 20.79 0.81 -18.05
CA LEU A 111 21.03 2.07 -18.76
C LEU A 111 21.12 3.26 -17.80
N PHE A 112 20.25 3.32 -16.81
CA PHE A 112 20.10 4.47 -15.93
C PHE A 112 21.18 4.53 -14.84
N HIS A 113 21.47 3.40 -14.19
CA HIS A 113 22.46 3.27 -13.13
C HIS A 113 23.79 2.70 -13.62
N GLY A 114 23.80 2.02 -14.76
CA GLY A 114 24.99 1.40 -15.34
C GLY A 114 26.01 2.45 -15.81
N ALA A 115 27.01 2.73 -14.97
CA ALA A 115 28.17 3.54 -15.32
C ALA A 115 29.45 2.69 -15.26
N PRO A 116 30.56 3.12 -15.88
CA PRO A 116 31.82 2.45 -15.65
C PRO A 116 32.13 2.36 -14.16
N SER A 117 32.48 1.17 -13.67
CA SER A 117 32.84 0.97 -12.26
C SER A 117 34.22 1.59 -11.95
N THR A 118 34.28 2.91 -11.96
CA THR A 118 35.51 3.70 -11.74
C THR A 118 35.63 4.26 -10.32
N GLY A 119 34.72 3.85 -9.40
CA GLY A 119 34.59 4.36 -8.04
C GLY A 119 33.35 5.25 -7.88
N PRO A 120 33.07 5.78 -6.67
CA PRO A 120 31.93 6.63 -6.42
C PRO A 120 31.94 7.88 -7.31
N ILE A 121 30.91 8.07 -8.13
CA ILE A 121 30.73 9.24 -8.99
C ILE A 121 29.39 9.88 -8.64
N LEU A 122 29.36 11.19 -8.43
CA LEU A 122 28.12 11.93 -8.33
C LEU A 122 27.51 12.05 -9.72
N LYS A 123 26.38 11.39 -9.96
CA LYS A 123 25.58 11.49 -11.18
C LYS A 123 24.19 11.99 -10.80
N THR A 124 23.91 13.23 -11.15
CA THR A 124 22.55 13.78 -11.01
C THR A 124 21.69 13.37 -12.20
N TYR A 125 20.37 13.39 -12.02
CA TYR A 125 19.41 13.12 -13.08
C TYR A 125 18.18 14.04 -12.95
N THR A 126 17.48 14.19 -14.04
CA THR A 126 16.26 14.97 -14.18
C THR A 126 15.09 14.08 -14.56
N PHE A 127 13.86 14.62 -14.48
CA PHE A 127 12.67 13.96 -15.02
C PHE A 127 12.86 13.52 -16.48
N ASP A 128 13.48 14.38 -17.31
CA ASP A 128 13.75 14.09 -18.72
C ASP A 128 14.73 12.92 -18.90
N ASP A 129 15.71 12.78 -18.02
CA ASP A 129 16.65 11.66 -18.08
C ASP A 129 15.96 10.32 -17.83
N VAL A 130 14.99 10.29 -16.88
CA VAL A 130 14.18 9.10 -16.62
C VAL A 130 13.32 8.73 -17.83
N VAL A 131 12.56 9.71 -18.35
CA VAL A 131 11.68 9.52 -19.51
C VAL A 131 12.46 9.08 -20.74
N ASN A 132 13.61 9.73 -21.01
CA ASN A 132 14.46 9.40 -22.15
C ASN A 132 15.07 8.01 -22.03
N THR A 133 15.48 7.60 -20.82
CA THR A 133 16.04 6.26 -20.59
C THR A 133 14.97 5.18 -20.77
N LEU A 134 13.78 5.37 -20.22
CA LEU A 134 12.64 4.45 -20.43
C LEU A 134 12.29 4.34 -21.92
N SER A 135 12.34 5.46 -22.66
CA SER A 135 12.06 5.48 -24.12
C SER A 135 13.11 4.70 -24.93
N GLN A 136 14.35 4.60 -24.44
CA GLN A 136 15.38 3.74 -25.05
C GLN A 136 15.11 2.26 -24.80
N VAL A 137 14.46 1.90 -23.70
CA VAL A 137 14.08 0.51 -23.41
C VAL A 137 12.93 0.09 -24.32
N VAL A 138 11.81 0.82 -24.29
CA VAL A 138 10.66 0.61 -25.18
C VAL A 138 9.98 1.94 -25.52
N PRO A 139 9.50 2.13 -26.75
CA PRO A 139 8.71 3.31 -27.11
C PRO A 139 7.35 3.30 -26.39
N TYR A 140 7.08 4.35 -25.62
CA TYR A 140 5.83 4.61 -24.94
C TYR A 140 5.73 6.08 -24.56
N ASP A 141 4.54 6.60 -24.29
CA ASP A 141 4.39 7.96 -23.74
C ASP A 141 4.72 7.99 -22.23
N TRP A 142 6.01 7.84 -21.94
CA TRP A 142 6.50 7.85 -20.55
C TRP A 142 6.31 9.20 -19.85
N ARG A 143 6.34 10.29 -20.63
CA ARG A 143 6.11 11.61 -20.08
C ARG A 143 4.66 11.77 -19.61
N GLY A 144 3.71 11.42 -20.47
CA GLY A 144 2.29 11.45 -20.11
C GLY A 144 2.01 10.51 -18.94
N PHE A 145 2.54 9.29 -18.97
CA PHE A 145 2.41 8.32 -17.89
C PHE A 145 2.85 8.89 -16.53
N TRP A 146 4.08 9.37 -16.41
CA TRP A 146 4.58 9.88 -15.14
C TRP A 146 3.92 11.18 -14.71
N THR A 147 3.62 12.09 -15.65
CA THR A 147 2.89 13.32 -15.32
C THR A 147 1.54 12.99 -14.70
N GLU A 148 0.79 12.07 -15.30
CA GLU A 148 -0.50 11.64 -14.75
C GLU A 148 -0.36 11.01 -13.37
N ARG A 149 0.56 10.05 -13.19
CA ARG A 149 0.75 9.36 -11.90
C ARG A 149 1.14 10.34 -10.78
N LEU A 150 2.02 11.28 -11.07
CA LEU A 150 2.53 12.23 -10.08
C LEU A 150 1.50 13.29 -9.68
N THR A 151 0.61 13.69 -10.60
CA THR A 151 -0.30 14.83 -10.38
C THR A 151 -1.78 14.44 -10.19
N ASN A 152 -2.13 13.16 -10.31
CA ASN A 152 -3.51 12.70 -10.15
C ASN A 152 -4.01 12.83 -8.70
N HIS A 153 -5.28 13.22 -8.57
CA HIS A 153 -6.04 13.28 -7.32
C HIS A 153 -7.18 12.24 -7.32
N GLY A 154 -6.92 11.01 -7.73
CA GLY A 154 -7.90 9.94 -7.79
C GLY A 154 -8.05 9.20 -6.45
N ALA A 155 -9.27 8.73 -6.13
CA ALA A 155 -9.48 7.74 -5.10
C ALA A 155 -8.99 6.36 -5.57
N GLY A 156 -8.63 5.49 -4.63
CA GLY A 156 -8.14 4.13 -4.89
C GLY A 156 -6.67 4.05 -5.29
N ALA A 157 -6.06 2.88 -5.17
CA ALA A 157 -4.67 2.62 -5.53
C ALA A 157 -4.48 2.55 -7.06
N PRO A 158 -3.26 2.79 -7.58
CA PRO A 158 -2.92 2.54 -8.99
C PRO A 158 -2.73 1.03 -9.24
N LEU A 159 -3.83 0.29 -9.38
CA LEU A 159 -3.83 -1.18 -9.49
C LEU A 159 -3.48 -1.71 -10.89
N GLU A 160 -3.31 -0.84 -11.89
CA GLU A 160 -3.12 -1.23 -13.30
C GLU A 160 -1.88 -2.10 -13.51
N GLY A 161 -0.82 -1.92 -12.68
CA GLY A 161 0.36 -2.78 -12.69
C GLY A 161 0.05 -4.21 -12.24
N ILE A 162 -0.73 -4.35 -11.16
CA ILE A 162 -1.20 -5.65 -10.66
C ILE A 162 -2.10 -6.30 -11.70
N GLU A 163 -3.12 -5.57 -12.19
CA GLU A 163 -4.08 -6.08 -13.16
C GLU A 163 -3.41 -6.43 -14.50
N GLY A 164 -2.50 -5.59 -14.96
CA GLY A 164 -1.70 -5.82 -16.18
C GLY A 164 -0.74 -7.00 -16.06
N SER A 165 -0.32 -7.33 -14.84
CA SER A 165 0.53 -8.50 -14.55
C SER A 165 -0.24 -9.82 -14.48
N GLY A 166 -1.57 -9.80 -14.59
CA GLY A 166 -2.43 -10.97 -14.56
C GLY A 166 -2.91 -11.38 -13.17
N TRP A 167 -3.00 -10.43 -12.25
CA TRP A 167 -3.50 -10.64 -10.89
C TRP A 167 -4.55 -9.59 -10.53
N LYS A 168 -5.31 -9.82 -9.47
CA LYS A 168 -6.34 -8.90 -8.96
C LYS A 168 -6.29 -8.84 -7.44
N LEU A 169 -6.45 -7.64 -6.90
CA LEU A 169 -6.66 -7.43 -5.48
C LEU A 169 -8.08 -7.86 -5.11
N VAL A 170 -8.21 -8.71 -4.10
CA VAL A 170 -9.48 -9.16 -3.53
C VAL A 170 -9.37 -9.17 -2.00
N TYR A 171 -10.53 -9.27 -1.33
CA TYR A 171 -10.58 -9.35 0.13
C TYR A 171 -11.33 -10.61 0.55
N ASP A 172 -10.80 -11.34 1.52
CA ASP A 172 -11.47 -12.50 2.15
C ASP A 172 -11.29 -12.50 3.67
N GLU A 173 -11.76 -13.55 4.34
CA GLU A 173 -11.81 -13.65 5.81
C GLU A 173 -10.52 -14.18 6.45
N PHE A 174 -9.51 -14.53 5.65
CA PHE A 174 -8.33 -15.24 6.14
C PHE A 174 -7.10 -14.35 6.03
N PRO A 175 -6.48 -13.96 7.17
CA PRO A 175 -5.26 -13.17 7.12
C PRO A 175 -4.11 -14.00 6.52
N SER A 176 -3.32 -13.39 5.65
CA SER A 176 -2.08 -13.99 5.13
C SER A 176 -1.01 -14.11 6.22
N GLU A 177 0.05 -14.89 5.94
CA GLU A 177 1.22 -14.94 6.83
C GLU A 177 1.89 -13.57 6.96
N MET A 178 1.94 -12.78 5.89
CA MET A 178 2.51 -11.43 5.91
C MET A 178 1.70 -10.49 6.78
N ASN A 179 0.36 -10.53 6.72
CA ASN A 179 -0.51 -9.75 7.60
C ASN A 179 -0.27 -10.10 9.08
N ARG A 180 -0.33 -11.42 9.43
CA ARG A 180 -0.09 -11.87 10.81
C ARG A 180 1.31 -11.53 11.31
N GLY A 181 2.32 -11.70 10.45
CA GLY A 181 3.70 -11.38 10.75
C GLY A 181 3.91 -9.88 11.01
N GLY A 182 3.29 -9.03 10.20
CA GLY A 182 3.31 -7.59 10.37
C GLY A 182 2.67 -7.15 11.67
N GLU A 183 1.44 -7.59 11.95
CA GLU A 183 0.75 -7.29 13.23
C GLU A 183 1.57 -7.72 14.45
N SER A 184 2.09 -8.95 14.43
CA SER A 184 2.90 -9.48 15.55
C SER A 184 4.22 -8.71 15.73
N ASN A 185 4.90 -8.36 14.64
CA ASN A 185 6.19 -7.67 14.69
C ASN A 185 6.08 -6.22 15.14
N TRP A 186 5.02 -5.54 14.71
CA TRP A 186 4.80 -4.11 14.97
C TRP A 186 3.82 -3.82 16.10
N HIS A 187 3.27 -4.86 16.76
CA HIS A 187 2.35 -4.76 17.91
C HIS A 187 1.11 -3.89 17.63
N PHE A 188 0.48 -4.14 16.50
CA PHE A 188 -0.75 -3.46 16.11
C PHE A 188 -1.86 -4.45 15.73
N VAL A 189 -3.07 -3.96 15.59
CA VAL A 189 -4.25 -4.72 15.16
C VAL A 189 -4.85 -3.99 13.96
N ASP A 190 -4.84 -4.66 12.81
CA ASP A 190 -5.38 -4.15 11.56
C ASP A 190 -6.77 -4.72 11.31
N VAL A 191 -7.77 -3.88 11.39
CA VAL A 191 -9.15 -4.12 10.95
C VAL A 191 -9.62 -3.00 10.01
N ALA A 192 -8.64 -2.39 9.31
CA ALA A 192 -8.84 -1.29 8.37
C ALA A 192 -9.84 -1.68 7.27
N TYR A 193 -9.67 -2.85 6.69
CA TYR A 193 -10.52 -3.32 5.58
C TYR A 193 -11.88 -3.87 6.03
N SER A 194 -12.10 -3.98 7.33
CA SER A 194 -13.39 -4.37 7.93
C SER A 194 -14.18 -3.13 8.36
N VAL A 195 -13.76 -2.52 9.45
CA VAL A 195 -14.47 -1.38 10.06
C VAL A 195 -13.72 -0.05 9.93
N GLY A 196 -12.56 -0.04 9.30
CA GLY A 196 -11.77 1.18 9.07
C GLY A 196 -10.96 1.61 10.28
N LEU A 197 -10.42 0.68 11.07
CA LEU A 197 -9.61 0.98 12.26
C LEU A 197 -8.24 0.32 12.20
N GLU A 198 -7.24 1.08 12.59
CA GLU A 198 -5.94 0.56 13.03
C GLU A 198 -5.76 0.90 14.51
N LEU A 199 -5.29 -0.08 15.29
CA LEU A 199 -5.13 0.05 16.73
C LEU A 199 -3.78 -0.52 17.17
N ARG A 200 -3.27 -0.01 18.29
CA ARG A 200 -2.27 -0.73 19.06
C ARG A 200 -2.93 -1.89 19.82
N GLU A 201 -2.14 -2.85 20.23
CA GLU A 201 -2.64 -4.00 21.02
C GLU A 201 -3.35 -3.57 22.31
N ASP A 202 -3.02 -2.40 22.88
CA ASP A 202 -3.67 -1.85 24.08
C ASP A 202 -5.01 -1.16 23.82
N GLY A 203 -5.48 -1.16 22.56
CA GLY A 203 -6.72 -0.55 22.11
C GLY A 203 -6.61 0.92 21.69
N THR A 204 -5.42 1.53 21.76
CA THR A 204 -5.22 2.92 21.29
C THR A 204 -5.39 2.97 19.76
N ILE A 205 -6.33 3.77 19.28
CA ILE A 205 -6.62 3.93 17.86
C ILE A 205 -5.55 4.82 17.24
N THR A 206 -4.88 4.33 16.21
CA THR A 206 -3.78 4.99 15.51
C THR A 206 -4.24 5.63 14.21
N ASP A 207 -5.15 4.98 13.49
CA ASP A 207 -5.77 5.56 12.31
C ASP A 207 -7.23 5.12 12.14
N THR A 208 -7.97 5.92 11.37
CA THR A 208 -9.37 5.65 11.02
C THR A 208 -9.61 6.09 9.59
N ILE A 209 -10.06 5.16 8.75
CA ILE A 209 -10.26 5.40 7.32
C ILE A 209 -11.57 6.15 7.09
N GLU A 210 -11.48 7.32 6.47
CA GLU A 210 -12.65 8.14 6.13
C GLU A 210 -13.65 7.37 5.26
N GLY A 211 -14.93 7.52 5.57
CA GLY A 211 -16.01 6.82 4.87
C GLY A 211 -16.26 5.40 5.36
N MET A 212 -15.35 4.80 6.13
CA MET A 212 -15.54 3.47 6.74
C MET A 212 -16.38 3.55 8.02
N PRO A 213 -16.97 2.43 8.49
CA PRO A 213 -17.94 2.41 9.60
C PRO A 213 -17.50 3.12 10.87
N ALA A 214 -16.24 2.98 11.28
CA ALA A 214 -15.72 3.62 12.49
C ALA A 214 -15.64 5.14 12.35
N ALA A 215 -15.12 5.64 11.22
CA ALA A 215 -15.05 7.08 10.94
C ALA A 215 -16.45 7.70 10.84
N VAL A 216 -17.39 7.03 10.15
CA VAL A 216 -18.79 7.47 10.03
C VAL A 216 -19.47 7.56 11.42
N ALA A 217 -19.15 6.65 12.34
CA ALA A 217 -19.64 6.71 13.71
C ALA A 217 -19.00 7.83 14.55
N GLY A 218 -17.89 8.41 14.10
CA GLY A 218 -17.16 9.49 14.79
C GLY A 218 -16.03 9.00 15.70
N ILE A 219 -15.52 7.80 15.46
CA ILE A 219 -14.30 7.28 16.10
C ILE A 219 -13.09 7.82 15.34
N GLY A 220 -12.03 8.18 16.05
CA GLY A 220 -10.82 8.73 15.44
C GLY A 220 -9.55 8.44 16.22
N PRO A 221 -8.38 8.72 15.62
CA PRO A 221 -7.07 8.53 16.24
C PRO A 221 -6.92 9.27 17.57
N GLY A 222 -6.22 8.63 18.50
CA GLY A 222 -6.01 9.11 19.87
C GLY A 222 -7.09 8.68 20.85
N MET A 223 -8.23 8.18 20.39
CA MET A 223 -9.23 7.50 21.21
C MET A 223 -8.73 6.09 21.58
N LYS A 224 -9.34 5.48 22.59
CA LYS A 224 -9.00 4.13 23.05
C LYS A 224 -10.23 3.22 23.10
N LEU A 225 -10.15 2.08 22.45
CA LEU A 225 -11.18 1.03 22.52
C LEU A 225 -11.09 0.29 23.85
N ILE A 226 -12.15 0.35 24.67
CA ILE A 226 -12.21 -0.20 26.01
C ILE A 226 -12.97 -1.52 26.06
N ALA A 227 -14.06 -1.63 25.30
CA ALA A 227 -14.87 -2.84 25.25
C ALA A 227 -15.55 -3.01 23.90
N VAL A 228 -15.85 -4.26 23.56
CA VAL A 228 -16.56 -4.67 22.35
C VAL A 228 -17.73 -5.54 22.75
N ASN A 229 -18.95 -5.17 22.37
CA ASN A 229 -20.21 -5.86 22.74
C ASN A 229 -20.28 -6.15 24.25
N GLY A 230 -19.86 -5.21 25.09
CA GLY A 230 -19.88 -5.32 26.55
C GLY A 230 -18.75 -6.18 27.15
N ARG A 231 -17.85 -6.78 26.35
CA ARG A 231 -16.66 -7.51 26.81
C ARG A 231 -15.45 -6.57 26.79
N GLN A 232 -14.57 -6.68 27.79
CA GLN A 232 -13.30 -5.96 27.81
C GLN A 232 -12.54 -6.22 26.50
N TYR A 233 -11.99 -5.17 25.92
CA TYR A 233 -11.21 -5.25 24.67
C TYR A 233 -9.99 -6.17 24.84
N SER A 234 -9.79 -7.00 23.86
CA SER A 234 -8.52 -7.57 23.41
C SER A 234 -8.60 -7.71 21.89
N PRO A 235 -7.45 -7.88 21.19
CA PRO A 235 -7.47 -8.15 19.75
C PRO A 235 -8.40 -9.30 19.35
N GLU A 236 -8.39 -10.40 20.11
CA GLU A 236 -9.23 -11.58 19.88
C GLU A 236 -10.72 -11.26 20.09
N VAL A 237 -11.08 -10.50 21.14
CA VAL A 237 -12.48 -10.10 21.41
C VAL A 237 -13.03 -9.26 20.27
N LEU A 238 -12.22 -8.36 19.70
CA LEU A 238 -12.64 -7.56 18.54
C LEU A 238 -12.86 -8.44 17.31
N ARG A 239 -11.89 -9.33 16.99
CA ARG A 239 -11.98 -10.24 15.84
C ARG A 239 -13.14 -11.23 15.98
N ASP A 240 -13.34 -11.81 17.16
CA ASP A 240 -14.48 -12.69 17.43
C ASP A 240 -15.82 -11.96 17.22
N ALA A 241 -15.90 -10.69 17.63
CA ALA A 241 -17.11 -9.89 17.45
C ALA A 241 -17.36 -9.57 15.97
N LEU A 242 -16.32 -9.27 15.19
CA LEU A 242 -16.41 -9.08 13.73
C LEU A 242 -16.90 -10.35 13.04
N LYS A 243 -16.30 -11.51 13.36
CA LYS A 243 -16.72 -12.83 12.82
C LYS A 243 -18.17 -13.15 13.17
N ALA A 244 -18.55 -12.98 14.45
CA ALA A 244 -19.92 -13.25 14.91
C ALA A 244 -20.94 -12.26 14.31
N GLY A 245 -20.51 -11.06 13.94
CA GLY A 245 -21.32 -10.04 13.28
C GLY A 245 -21.65 -10.35 11.82
N LYS A 246 -20.91 -11.29 11.19
CA LYS A 246 -21.13 -11.62 9.78
C LYS A 246 -22.54 -12.13 9.52
N GLY A 247 -23.28 -11.39 8.67
CA GLY A 247 -24.68 -11.71 8.35
C GLY A 247 -25.67 -11.50 9.51
N SER A 248 -25.22 -10.98 10.66
CA SER A 248 -26.08 -10.57 11.76
C SER A 248 -26.84 -9.27 11.42
N THR A 249 -27.91 -8.98 12.13
CA THR A 249 -28.60 -7.67 12.08
C THR A 249 -28.28 -6.79 13.30
N THR A 250 -27.46 -7.31 14.23
CA THR A 250 -27.09 -6.59 15.44
C THR A 250 -25.85 -5.75 15.18
N PRO A 251 -25.88 -4.43 15.40
CA PRO A 251 -24.71 -3.58 15.25
C PRO A 251 -23.56 -4.00 16.17
N LEU A 252 -22.34 -3.79 15.73
CA LEU A 252 -21.14 -3.91 16.56
C LEU A 252 -21.09 -2.72 17.53
N GLU A 253 -21.07 -2.99 18.84
CA GLU A 253 -20.99 -1.95 19.88
C GLU A 253 -19.55 -1.81 20.39
N LEU A 254 -18.99 -0.60 20.26
CA LEU A 254 -17.64 -0.26 20.72
C LEU A 254 -17.74 0.79 21.85
N LEU A 255 -17.32 0.43 23.06
CA LEU A 255 -17.12 1.40 24.14
C LEU A 255 -15.72 2.03 23.96
N VAL A 256 -15.69 3.32 23.75
CA VAL A 256 -14.46 4.07 23.43
C VAL A 256 -14.28 5.19 24.45
N GLU A 257 -13.05 5.32 24.94
CA GLU A 257 -12.57 6.43 25.75
C GLU A 257 -12.02 7.53 24.84
N ASN A 258 -12.44 8.76 25.09
CA ASN A 258 -11.89 9.95 24.46
C ASN A 258 -11.60 10.98 25.55
N THR A 259 -10.33 11.14 25.89
CA THR A 259 -9.85 11.92 27.05
C THR A 259 -10.44 11.40 28.36
N ASP A 260 -11.39 12.09 28.96
CA ASP A 260 -12.09 11.75 30.21
C ASP A 260 -13.54 11.29 30.00
N TYR A 261 -13.96 11.11 28.74
CA TYR A 261 -15.30 10.67 28.37
C TYR A 261 -15.31 9.25 27.82
N TYR A 262 -16.34 8.51 28.19
CA TYR A 262 -16.67 7.20 27.64
C TYR A 262 -17.93 7.29 26.82
N LYS A 263 -17.92 6.72 25.61
CA LYS A 263 -19.08 6.67 24.73
C LYS A 263 -19.17 5.33 24.03
N THR A 264 -20.37 4.77 23.95
CA THR A 264 -20.66 3.61 23.14
C THR A 264 -21.03 4.06 21.72
N TYR A 265 -20.28 3.55 20.74
CA TYR A 265 -20.54 3.73 19.32
C TYR A 265 -21.17 2.45 18.77
N LYS A 266 -22.13 2.58 17.88
CA LYS A 266 -22.79 1.47 17.21
C LYS A 266 -22.43 1.52 15.73
N LEU A 267 -21.73 0.50 15.26
CA LEU A 267 -21.34 0.36 13.88
C LEU A 267 -22.30 -0.62 13.19
N ASP A 268 -22.99 -0.15 12.17
CA ASP A 268 -23.84 -0.98 11.30
C ASP A 268 -22.94 -1.71 10.28
N TYR A 269 -22.19 -2.70 10.79
CA TYR A 269 -21.23 -3.48 10.01
C TYR A 269 -21.47 -4.98 10.19
N HIS A 270 -21.63 -5.68 9.06
CA HIS A 270 -22.01 -7.09 9.01
C HIS A 270 -21.18 -7.89 8.00
N GLY A 271 -20.00 -7.36 7.59
CA GLY A 271 -19.13 -7.97 6.59
C GLY A 271 -18.23 -9.08 7.13
N GLY A 272 -18.01 -9.13 8.44
CA GLY A 272 -16.97 -10.01 9.02
C GLY A 272 -15.58 -9.41 8.97
N GLU A 273 -14.55 -10.24 9.04
CA GLU A 273 -13.18 -9.80 8.81
C GLU A 273 -12.87 -9.76 7.32
N HIS A 274 -12.06 -8.78 6.91
CA HIS A 274 -11.58 -8.65 5.53
C HIS A 274 -10.06 -8.47 5.53
N TYR A 275 -9.38 -9.27 4.70
CA TYR A 275 -7.93 -9.24 4.50
C TYR A 275 -7.62 -9.23 3.01
N PRO A 276 -6.61 -8.45 2.57
CA PRO A 276 -6.27 -8.36 1.15
C PRO A 276 -5.46 -9.56 0.67
N HIS A 277 -5.75 -9.98 -0.57
CA HIS A 277 -5.02 -11.03 -1.29
C HIS A 277 -4.91 -10.69 -2.77
N LEU A 278 -3.92 -11.27 -3.43
CA LEU A 278 -3.87 -11.28 -4.88
C LEU A 278 -4.35 -12.64 -5.40
N VAL A 279 -5.33 -12.61 -6.31
CA VAL A 279 -5.80 -13.80 -7.00
C VAL A 279 -5.45 -13.74 -8.49
N ARG A 280 -5.18 -14.89 -9.07
CA ARG A 280 -4.81 -15.01 -10.48
C ARG A 280 -5.98 -14.64 -11.41
N ASP A 281 -5.72 -13.80 -12.41
CA ASP A 281 -6.61 -13.57 -13.56
C ASP A 281 -6.16 -14.43 -14.74
N GLU A 282 -6.76 -15.61 -14.88
CA GLU A 282 -6.39 -16.59 -15.92
C GLU A 282 -6.63 -16.10 -17.35
N SER A 283 -7.33 -14.98 -17.52
CA SER A 283 -7.55 -14.38 -18.86
C SER A 283 -6.33 -13.59 -19.38
N LYS A 284 -5.32 -13.35 -18.52
CA LYS A 284 -4.13 -12.56 -18.83
C LYS A 284 -2.86 -13.38 -18.63
N PRO A 285 -1.74 -13.02 -19.29
CA PRO A 285 -0.43 -13.61 -18.99
C PRO A 285 -0.02 -13.40 -17.53
N ASP A 286 0.66 -14.37 -16.94
CA ASP A 286 1.20 -14.27 -15.57
C ASP A 286 2.56 -13.58 -15.57
N LEU A 287 2.55 -12.25 -15.66
CA LEU A 287 3.78 -11.46 -15.66
C LEU A 287 4.36 -11.28 -14.25
N LEU A 288 3.52 -11.26 -13.20
CA LEU A 288 4.00 -11.08 -11.82
C LEU A 288 4.90 -12.24 -11.39
N THR A 289 4.48 -13.47 -11.68
CA THR A 289 5.32 -14.66 -11.42
C THR A 289 6.64 -14.58 -12.19
N GLU A 290 6.64 -14.11 -13.43
CA GLU A 290 7.89 -13.92 -14.21
C GLU A 290 8.75 -12.76 -13.69
N ILE A 291 8.16 -11.72 -13.10
CA ILE A 291 8.88 -10.62 -12.43
C ILE A 291 9.62 -11.13 -11.19
N TYR A 292 8.95 -11.95 -10.38
CA TYR A 292 9.47 -12.48 -9.13
C TYR A 292 10.41 -13.69 -9.28
N LYS A 293 10.45 -14.28 -10.45
CA LYS A 293 11.30 -15.46 -10.72
C LYS A 293 12.78 -15.13 -10.64
N ALA A 294 13.52 -15.96 -9.92
CA ALA A 294 14.99 -15.92 -9.91
C ALA A 294 15.57 -16.01 -11.34
N LYS A 295 16.60 -15.24 -11.60
CA LYS A 295 17.30 -15.21 -12.89
C LYS A 295 18.59 -16.00 -12.84
#